data_7a9c073b7eab6ce474d16a322af821c4
#
_entry.id   7a9c073b7eab6ce474d16a322af821c4
#
_cell.length_a   1.000
_cell.length_b   1.000
_cell.length_c   1.000
_cell.angle_alpha   90.00
_cell.angle_beta   90.00
_cell.angle_gamma   90.00
#
_symmetry.space_group_name_H-M   'P 1'
#
loop_
_entity.id
_entity.type
_entity.pdbx_description
1 polymer ?
#
loop_
_entity_poly.entity_id
_entity_poly.type
_entity_poly.pdbx_seq_one_letter_code
_entity_poly.pdbx_strand_id
1 'polypeptide(L)'
;PFAASLTCGTGDYNGTSESERFIREGSLTDPQGAVACVGVSTLETHTAYNNIVHMGIYDGIFSKGMYHAGAALANGKISLYNTYPTNPNSAVSKFSAWPNLMGDPALHLWTGQPHDFVIDAPVSIPAGVQSLDVTIYDENGEEVEDARVTLILGDEYFTTYTDQLGDATIIWPSNSSGDAIITAFKNDFRLAEASIAIGQVEGPALYLDHTRSTIDDSLYGDGNFQMNPGEAVSLTLPILNFGSEDAHGLNIELVSENVNINIENQMVWLESINSNSSEEILFTLSLSNAIYEGEELDLKLKISDYAGEFWNISVPSYVYGPKLEFSGYEVENNLTLEPGVESTIDLLFHNSGSREIDGLLIELDALNDFVQIIENNYSSVDIAAGEQVVVSSIIVKPVSHIINGSTISLKYSFTSINGFSGEDYLTMSVGTRDEEDPMGPDEYGYY
;
A
#
# COMPACT_ATOMS: atom_id res chain seq x y z
N PRO A 1 -0.66 -12.36 -23.29
CA PRO A 1 0.72 -12.01 -22.92
C PRO A 1 1.11 -10.60 -23.36
N PHE A 2 2.07 -9.99 -22.66
CA PHE A 2 2.78 -8.78 -23.06
C PHE A 2 4.08 -9.19 -23.74
N ALA A 3 4.48 -8.49 -24.80
CA ALA A 3 5.71 -8.77 -25.53
C ALA A 3 6.58 -7.50 -25.64
N ALA A 4 7.90 -7.66 -25.51
CA ALA A 4 8.86 -6.60 -25.77
C ALA A 4 9.92 -7.13 -26.77
N SER A 5 9.88 -6.62 -28.00
CA SER A 5 10.77 -7.00 -29.09
C SER A 5 11.64 -5.82 -29.50
N LEU A 6 12.69 -5.55 -28.73
CA LEU A 6 13.57 -4.39 -28.94
C LEU A 6 14.72 -4.73 -29.89
N THR A 7 14.39 -4.89 -31.15
CA THR A 7 15.34 -5.07 -32.22
C THR A 7 14.92 -4.29 -33.47
N CYS A 8 15.80 -4.24 -34.49
CA CYS A 8 15.63 -3.41 -35.67
C CYS A 8 14.26 -3.57 -36.35
N GLY A 9 13.49 -2.50 -36.46
CA GLY A 9 12.28 -2.42 -37.26
C GLY A 9 11.08 -3.22 -36.73
N THR A 10 11.14 -3.79 -35.52
CA THR A 10 10.05 -4.61 -34.97
C THR A 10 8.78 -3.81 -34.67
N GLY A 11 8.89 -2.50 -34.51
CA GLY A 11 7.78 -1.55 -34.35
C GLY A 11 7.75 -0.48 -35.44
N ASP A 12 8.18 -0.78 -36.67
CA ASP A 12 8.17 0.14 -37.80
C ASP A 12 6.72 0.49 -38.17
N TYR A 13 6.46 1.78 -38.38
CA TYR A 13 5.15 2.29 -38.82
C TYR A 13 4.92 2.18 -40.34
N ASN A 14 5.89 1.69 -41.07
CA ASN A 14 5.84 1.59 -42.52
C ASN A 14 5.39 0.17 -42.95
N GLY A 15 4.09 -0.05 -43.02
CA GLY A 15 3.49 -1.35 -43.25
C GLY A 15 3.08 -2.06 -41.95
N THR A 16 2.94 -3.39 -41.99
CA THR A 16 2.60 -4.19 -40.82
C THR A 16 3.87 -4.66 -40.12
N SER A 17 4.19 -4.09 -38.98
CA SER A 17 5.34 -4.48 -38.18
C SER A 17 5.13 -5.78 -37.42
N GLU A 18 6.21 -6.34 -36.87
CA GLU A 18 6.16 -7.55 -36.03
C GLU A 18 5.33 -7.29 -34.76
N SER A 19 5.52 -6.15 -34.08
CA SER A 19 4.75 -5.76 -32.91
C SER A 19 3.26 -5.63 -33.23
N GLU A 20 2.89 -5.08 -34.39
CA GLU A 20 1.50 -5.02 -34.84
C GLU A 20 0.92 -6.42 -35.10
N ARG A 21 1.72 -7.35 -35.67
CA ARG A 21 1.29 -8.74 -35.87
C ARG A 21 0.99 -9.43 -34.56
N PHE A 22 1.83 -9.22 -33.53
CA PHE A 22 1.58 -9.78 -32.20
C PHE A 22 0.25 -9.38 -31.62
N ILE A 23 -0.18 -8.13 -31.74
CA ILE A 23 -1.46 -7.66 -31.17
C ILE A 23 -2.67 -7.96 -32.08
N ARG A 24 -2.47 -8.30 -33.34
CA ARG A 24 -3.54 -8.60 -34.31
C ARG A 24 -3.81 -10.08 -34.48
N GLU A 25 -2.98 -10.95 -33.89
CA GLU A 25 -3.12 -12.40 -34.05
C GLU A 25 -4.31 -12.91 -33.24
N GLY A 26 -5.06 -13.85 -33.83
CA GLY A 26 -6.23 -14.47 -33.20
C GLY A 26 -7.56 -13.81 -33.56
N SER A 27 -8.57 -14.15 -32.78
CA SER A 27 -9.96 -13.66 -32.93
C SER A 27 -10.63 -13.57 -31.56
N LEU A 28 -11.85 -13.02 -31.50
CA LEU A 28 -12.62 -12.96 -30.25
C LEU A 28 -12.98 -14.35 -29.70
N THR A 29 -13.06 -15.36 -30.54
CA THR A 29 -13.39 -16.74 -30.18
C THR A 29 -12.16 -17.66 -30.05
N ASP A 30 -11.02 -17.22 -30.56
CA ASP A 30 -9.72 -17.91 -30.48
C ASP A 30 -8.63 -16.87 -30.26
N PRO A 31 -8.48 -16.35 -29.02
CA PRO A 31 -7.52 -15.29 -28.70
C PRO A 31 -6.09 -15.84 -28.74
N GLN A 32 -5.24 -15.19 -29.52
CA GLN A 32 -3.82 -15.50 -29.68
C GLN A 32 -2.99 -14.22 -29.61
N GLY A 33 -1.66 -14.34 -29.74
CA GLY A 33 -0.76 -13.20 -29.78
C GLY A 33 -0.60 -12.50 -28.43
N ALA A 34 -0.48 -11.17 -28.46
CA ALA A 34 -0.20 -10.34 -27.29
C ALA A 34 -1.26 -9.24 -27.09
N VAL A 35 -1.51 -8.88 -25.84
CA VAL A 35 -2.42 -7.76 -25.47
C VAL A 35 -1.76 -6.40 -25.71
N ALA A 36 -0.43 -6.35 -25.66
CA ALA A 36 0.37 -5.20 -26.04
C ALA A 36 1.79 -5.67 -26.43
N CYS A 37 2.48 -4.89 -27.26
CA CYS A 37 3.84 -5.18 -27.69
C CYS A 37 4.67 -3.88 -27.78
N VAL A 38 5.90 -3.93 -27.24
CA VAL A 38 6.89 -2.87 -27.45
C VAL A 38 7.81 -3.27 -28.61
N GLY A 39 7.94 -2.39 -29.60
CA GLY A 39 8.84 -2.58 -30.74
C GLY A 39 9.61 -1.32 -31.09
N VAL A 40 10.68 -1.46 -31.90
CA VAL A 40 11.53 -0.36 -32.29
C VAL A 40 11.19 0.10 -33.70
N SER A 41 10.95 1.41 -33.87
CA SER A 41 10.47 2.03 -35.12
C SER A 41 11.58 2.31 -36.16
N THR A 42 12.81 1.84 -35.94
CA THR A 42 13.94 2.08 -36.85
C THR A 42 14.76 0.82 -37.11
N LEU A 43 15.52 0.82 -38.22
CA LEU A 43 16.49 -0.23 -38.52
C LEU A 43 17.88 0.03 -37.90
N GLU A 44 18.12 1.23 -37.39
CA GLU A 44 19.42 1.65 -36.84
C GLU A 44 19.42 1.52 -35.31
N THR A 45 19.57 0.29 -34.80
CA THR A 45 19.59 0.04 -33.36
C THR A 45 20.95 -0.46 -32.87
N HIS A 46 21.18 -0.39 -31.58
CA HIS A 46 22.38 -0.88 -30.92
C HIS A 46 21.98 -1.72 -29.69
N THR A 47 22.57 -2.90 -29.60
CA THR A 47 22.22 -3.92 -28.62
C THR A 47 22.30 -3.41 -27.17
N ALA A 48 23.37 -2.69 -26.82
CA ALA A 48 23.56 -2.20 -25.45
C ALA A 48 22.40 -1.31 -24.99
N TYR A 49 21.99 -0.32 -25.80
CA TYR A 49 20.89 0.59 -25.43
C TYR A 49 19.53 -0.10 -25.46
N ASN A 50 19.31 -0.99 -26.44
CA ASN A 50 18.08 -1.80 -26.49
C ASN A 50 17.95 -2.68 -25.24
N ASN A 51 19.03 -3.32 -24.80
CA ASN A 51 19.01 -4.20 -23.63
C ASN A 51 18.67 -3.43 -22.35
N ILE A 52 19.21 -2.22 -22.15
CA ILE A 52 18.91 -1.40 -20.99
C ILE A 52 17.41 -1.04 -20.94
N VAL A 53 16.84 -0.60 -22.08
CA VAL A 53 15.41 -0.33 -22.15
C VAL A 53 14.59 -1.61 -21.90
N HIS A 54 15.03 -2.73 -22.46
CA HIS A 54 14.37 -4.02 -22.32
C HIS A 54 14.37 -4.52 -20.87
N MET A 55 15.52 -4.52 -20.22
CA MET A 55 15.67 -4.90 -18.82
C MET A 55 14.89 -3.95 -17.92
N GLY A 56 14.96 -2.64 -18.17
CA GLY A 56 14.21 -1.66 -17.40
C GLY A 56 12.69 -1.78 -17.54
N ILE A 57 12.15 -2.32 -18.64
CA ILE A 57 10.73 -2.66 -18.76
C ILE A 57 10.37 -3.75 -17.75
N TYR A 58 11.15 -4.84 -17.72
CA TYR A 58 10.86 -5.97 -16.84
C TYR A 58 11.18 -5.67 -15.37
N ASP A 59 12.24 -4.91 -15.08
CA ASP A 59 12.51 -4.35 -13.76
C ASP A 59 11.31 -3.51 -13.25
N GLY A 60 10.74 -2.67 -14.12
CA GLY A 60 9.51 -1.93 -13.81
C GLY A 60 8.35 -2.84 -13.42
N ILE A 61 8.14 -3.93 -14.17
CA ILE A 61 7.02 -4.86 -13.94
C ILE A 61 7.24 -5.68 -12.67
N PHE A 62 8.39 -6.37 -12.56
CA PHE A 62 8.59 -7.42 -11.55
C PHE A 62 9.22 -6.92 -10.25
N SER A 63 10.07 -5.87 -10.30
CA SER A 63 10.75 -5.35 -9.11
C SER A 63 10.07 -4.11 -8.51
N LYS A 64 9.39 -3.30 -9.36
CA LYS A 64 8.81 -2.01 -8.93
C LYS A 64 7.28 -1.96 -8.95
N GLY A 65 6.62 -3.07 -9.29
CA GLY A 65 5.15 -3.13 -9.32
C GLY A 65 4.49 -2.21 -10.36
N MET A 66 5.19 -1.85 -11.44
CA MET A 66 4.66 -0.99 -12.52
C MET A 66 3.85 -1.82 -13.51
N TYR A 67 2.68 -2.28 -13.09
CA TYR A 67 1.88 -3.22 -13.88
C TYR A 67 1.17 -2.64 -15.11
N HIS A 68 1.28 -1.33 -15.38
CA HIS A 68 0.73 -0.72 -16.59
C HIS A 68 1.77 -0.74 -17.73
N ALA A 69 1.35 -1.18 -18.92
CA ALA A 69 2.26 -1.35 -20.07
C ALA A 69 3.04 -0.07 -20.42
N GLY A 70 2.37 1.08 -20.32
CA GLY A 70 2.99 2.39 -20.57
C GLY A 70 3.98 2.79 -19.49
N ALA A 71 3.67 2.53 -18.22
CA ALA A 71 4.57 2.80 -17.09
C ALA A 71 5.83 1.93 -17.16
N ALA A 72 5.70 0.64 -17.48
CA ALA A 72 6.81 -0.27 -17.68
C ALA A 72 7.74 0.22 -18.79
N LEU A 73 7.20 0.64 -19.96
CA LEU A 73 8.01 1.22 -21.03
C LEU A 73 8.70 2.52 -20.59
N ALA A 74 8.01 3.38 -19.83
CA ALA A 74 8.60 4.62 -19.30
C ALA A 74 9.78 4.31 -18.36
N ASN A 75 9.66 3.31 -17.48
CA ASN A 75 10.76 2.87 -16.62
C ASN A 75 11.97 2.38 -17.45
N GLY A 76 11.74 1.64 -18.52
CA GLY A 76 12.81 1.24 -19.43
C GLY A 76 13.57 2.42 -20.04
N LYS A 77 12.86 3.48 -20.45
CA LYS A 77 13.46 4.71 -20.98
C LYS A 77 14.19 5.52 -19.90
N ILE A 78 13.65 5.57 -18.68
CA ILE A 78 14.30 6.20 -17.51
C ILE A 78 15.58 5.43 -17.15
N SER A 79 15.56 4.11 -17.16
CA SER A 79 16.74 3.28 -16.91
C SER A 79 17.87 3.58 -17.90
N LEU A 80 17.54 3.80 -19.17
CA LEU A 80 18.53 4.22 -20.16
C LEU A 80 19.10 5.61 -19.85
N TYR A 81 18.26 6.57 -19.45
CA TYR A 81 18.70 7.90 -19.06
C TYR A 81 19.62 7.86 -17.83
N ASN A 82 19.25 7.08 -16.82
CA ASN A 82 20.05 6.93 -15.59
C ASN A 82 21.40 6.26 -15.86
N THR A 83 21.45 5.32 -16.82
CA THR A 83 22.69 4.65 -17.21
C THR A 83 23.62 5.59 -18.00
N TYR A 84 23.06 6.43 -18.85
CA TYR A 84 23.85 7.35 -19.71
C TYR A 84 23.34 8.80 -19.60
N PRO A 85 23.48 9.47 -18.43
CA PRO A 85 22.92 10.82 -18.20
C PRO A 85 23.58 11.88 -19.09
N THR A 86 24.80 11.63 -19.59
CA THR A 86 25.50 12.55 -20.51
C THR A 86 25.00 12.47 -21.95
N ASN A 87 24.08 11.53 -22.25
CA ASN A 87 23.50 11.31 -23.57
C ASN A 87 24.57 11.17 -24.71
N PRO A 88 25.50 10.20 -24.61
CA PRO A 88 26.61 10.06 -25.56
C PRO A 88 26.08 9.88 -26.99
N ASN A 89 26.63 10.65 -27.95
CA ASN A 89 26.21 10.62 -29.35
C ASN A 89 24.69 10.77 -29.59
N SER A 90 23.97 11.39 -28.66
CA SER A 90 22.51 11.48 -28.65
C SER A 90 21.81 10.11 -28.56
N ALA A 91 22.48 9.09 -28.04
CA ALA A 91 21.95 7.74 -27.96
C ALA A 91 20.71 7.65 -27.06
N VAL A 92 20.75 8.29 -25.86
CA VAL A 92 19.61 8.31 -24.95
C VAL A 92 18.37 8.92 -25.61
N SER A 93 18.53 10.07 -26.27
CA SER A 93 17.43 10.74 -26.98
C SER A 93 16.83 9.85 -28.07
N LYS A 94 17.67 9.18 -28.86
CA LYS A 94 17.25 8.31 -29.95
C LYS A 94 16.55 7.05 -29.43
N PHE A 95 17.21 6.32 -28.51
CA PHE A 95 16.68 5.07 -27.96
C PHE A 95 15.56 5.27 -26.93
N SER A 96 15.29 6.51 -26.48
CA SER A 96 14.05 6.85 -25.78
C SER A 96 12.87 7.13 -26.73
N ALA A 97 13.14 7.57 -27.97
CA ALA A 97 12.12 7.85 -28.96
C ALA A 97 11.70 6.63 -29.79
N TRP A 98 12.64 5.72 -30.10
CA TRP A 98 12.44 4.62 -31.03
C TRP A 98 11.60 3.45 -30.47
N PRO A 99 11.73 3.01 -29.19
CA PRO A 99 10.83 2.03 -28.61
C PRO A 99 9.42 2.60 -28.42
N ASN A 100 8.44 1.96 -29.04
CA ASN A 100 7.04 2.37 -29.03
C ASN A 100 6.16 1.22 -28.56
N LEU A 101 5.14 1.57 -27.77
CA LEU A 101 4.11 0.64 -27.35
C LEU A 101 3.01 0.56 -28.42
N MET A 102 2.75 -0.63 -28.90
CA MET A 102 1.55 -0.99 -29.66
C MET A 102 0.57 -1.65 -28.70
N GLY A 103 -0.51 -0.97 -28.38
CA GLY A 103 -1.51 -1.34 -27.38
C GLY A 103 -1.90 -0.16 -26.50
N ASP A 104 -2.77 -0.41 -25.53
CA ASP A 104 -3.19 0.59 -24.56
C ASP A 104 -2.11 0.80 -23.49
N PRO A 105 -1.59 2.03 -23.28
CA PRO A 105 -0.60 2.28 -22.24
C PRO A 105 -1.16 2.11 -20.81
N ALA A 106 -2.47 2.23 -20.63
CA ALA A 106 -3.14 1.99 -19.34
C ALA A 106 -3.50 0.51 -19.11
N LEU A 107 -3.18 -0.37 -20.07
CA LEU A 107 -3.43 -1.80 -19.93
C LEU A 107 -2.67 -2.36 -18.74
N HIS A 108 -3.41 -2.98 -17.82
CA HIS A 108 -2.87 -3.66 -16.65
C HIS A 108 -2.33 -5.05 -17.05
N LEU A 109 -1.09 -5.32 -16.69
CA LEU A 109 -0.37 -6.56 -17.02
C LEU A 109 -0.44 -7.53 -15.85
N TRP A 110 -0.87 -8.75 -16.08
CA TRP A 110 -0.74 -9.83 -15.11
C TRP A 110 0.68 -10.39 -15.13
N THR A 111 1.23 -10.58 -13.93
CA THR A 111 2.59 -11.10 -13.71
C THR A 111 2.59 -12.58 -13.35
N GLY A 112 1.43 -13.14 -13.02
CA GLY A 112 1.18 -14.52 -12.69
C GLY A 112 -0.03 -15.12 -13.41
N GLN A 113 -0.40 -16.32 -13.02
CA GLN A 113 -1.67 -16.91 -13.41
C GLN A 113 -2.78 -16.23 -12.59
N PRO A 114 -3.80 -15.65 -13.24
CA PRO A 114 -4.81 -14.90 -12.52
C PRO A 114 -5.68 -15.79 -11.66
N HIS A 115 -5.90 -15.35 -10.44
CA HIS A 115 -6.81 -15.90 -9.45
C HIS A 115 -8.24 -15.39 -9.65
N ASP A 116 -9.20 -16.05 -9.03
CA ASP A 116 -10.59 -15.60 -8.99
C ASP A 116 -10.90 -15.04 -7.59
N PHE A 117 -11.68 -13.96 -7.52
CA PHE A 117 -12.19 -13.44 -6.25
C PHE A 117 -13.47 -14.11 -5.84
N VAL A 118 -13.66 -14.25 -4.52
CA VAL A 118 -14.95 -14.50 -3.87
C VAL A 118 -15.28 -13.26 -3.04
N ILE A 119 -16.35 -12.56 -3.41
CA ILE A 119 -16.84 -11.39 -2.67
C ILE A 119 -17.89 -11.88 -1.67
N ASP A 120 -17.59 -11.81 -0.38
CA ASP A 120 -18.55 -12.04 0.69
C ASP A 120 -19.17 -10.70 1.08
N ALA A 121 -20.43 -10.53 0.74
CA ALA A 121 -21.20 -9.31 0.97
C ALA A 121 -22.68 -9.66 1.14
N PRO A 122 -23.48 -8.87 1.90
CA PRO A 122 -24.92 -9.08 2.01
C PRO A 122 -25.61 -8.90 0.65
N VAL A 123 -26.58 -9.74 0.36
CA VAL A 123 -27.37 -9.64 -0.91
C VAL A 123 -28.32 -8.43 -0.93
N SER A 124 -28.64 -7.88 0.27
CA SER A 124 -29.45 -6.68 0.42
C SER A 124 -29.10 -5.93 1.70
N ILE A 125 -29.20 -4.61 1.66
CA ILE A 125 -29.02 -3.73 2.80
C ILE A 125 -30.21 -2.73 2.90
N PRO A 126 -30.56 -2.25 4.11
CA PRO A 126 -31.63 -1.27 4.29
C PRO A 126 -31.33 0.06 3.60
N ALA A 127 -32.38 0.69 3.08
CA ALA A 127 -32.29 2.08 2.63
C ALA A 127 -31.98 3.00 3.83
N GLY A 128 -31.04 3.93 3.62
CA GLY A 128 -30.58 4.85 4.68
C GLY A 128 -29.27 4.42 5.33
N VAL A 129 -28.83 3.18 5.16
CA VAL A 129 -27.49 2.73 5.54
C VAL A 129 -26.44 3.45 4.69
N GLN A 130 -25.35 3.87 5.33
CA GLN A 130 -24.27 4.64 4.72
C GLN A 130 -22.90 3.93 4.83
N SER A 131 -22.88 2.68 5.21
CA SER A 131 -21.70 1.85 5.26
C SER A 131 -22.00 0.40 4.90
N LEU A 132 -21.02 -0.29 4.37
CA LEU A 132 -21.09 -1.69 3.98
C LEU A 132 -19.76 -2.36 4.25
N ASP A 133 -19.79 -3.40 5.05
CA ASP A 133 -18.64 -4.28 5.26
C ASP A 133 -18.70 -5.41 4.25
N VAL A 134 -17.56 -5.69 3.63
CA VAL A 134 -17.36 -6.79 2.70
C VAL A 134 -16.05 -7.49 3.01
N THR A 135 -15.99 -8.80 2.79
CA THR A 135 -14.74 -9.56 2.89
C THR A 135 -14.40 -10.16 1.53
N ILE A 136 -13.14 -10.10 1.16
CA ILE A 136 -12.64 -10.59 -0.13
C ILE A 136 -11.72 -11.78 0.11
N TYR A 137 -12.06 -12.91 -0.52
CA TYR A 137 -11.26 -14.13 -0.53
C TYR A 137 -10.79 -14.46 -1.95
N ASP A 138 -9.77 -15.29 -2.04
CA ASP A 138 -9.43 -15.98 -3.29
C ASP A 138 -10.29 -17.25 -3.48
N GLU A 139 -10.08 -17.97 -4.58
CA GLU A 139 -10.78 -19.23 -4.90
C GLU A 139 -10.47 -20.39 -3.93
N ASN A 140 -9.45 -20.26 -3.08
CA ASN A 140 -9.09 -21.26 -2.06
C ASN A 140 -9.65 -20.91 -0.68
N GLY A 141 -10.24 -19.71 -0.53
CA GLY A 141 -10.77 -19.18 0.73
C GLY A 141 -9.72 -18.49 1.59
N GLU A 142 -8.57 -18.10 1.00
CA GLU A 142 -7.57 -17.27 1.67
C GLU A 142 -7.96 -15.80 1.53
N GLU A 143 -7.73 -15.02 2.58
CA GLU A 143 -8.03 -13.59 2.64
C GLU A 143 -7.15 -12.81 1.64
N VAL A 144 -7.74 -11.81 0.99
CA VAL A 144 -7.00 -11.00 0.01
C VAL A 144 -6.82 -9.57 0.53
N GLU A 145 -5.63 -9.27 1.02
CA GLU A 145 -5.18 -7.92 1.40
C GLU A 145 -5.05 -7.01 0.16
N ASP A 146 -5.12 -5.68 0.33
CA ASP A 146 -4.94 -4.66 -0.71
C ASP A 146 -5.80 -4.85 -1.98
N ALA A 147 -6.90 -5.56 -1.90
CA ALA A 147 -7.86 -5.59 -2.98
C ALA A 147 -8.67 -4.28 -3.00
N ARG A 148 -8.67 -3.60 -4.13
CA ARG A 148 -9.51 -2.41 -4.32
C ARG A 148 -10.96 -2.81 -4.48
N VAL A 149 -11.80 -2.42 -3.54
CA VAL A 149 -13.24 -2.67 -3.54
C VAL A 149 -13.97 -1.38 -3.87
N THR A 150 -14.88 -1.41 -4.84
CA THR A 150 -15.64 -0.24 -5.27
C THR A 150 -17.12 -0.56 -5.28
N LEU A 151 -17.91 0.24 -4.55
CA LEU A 151 -19.37 0.27 -4.63
C LEU A 151 -19.77 1.26 -5.73
N ILE A 152 -20.60 0.80 -6.66
CA ILE A 152 -21.19 1.59 -7.74
C ILE A 152 -22.69 1.71 -7.46
N LEU A 153 -23.17 2.93 -7.26
CA LEU A 153 -24.56 3.24 -6.93
C LEU A 153 -25.07 4.32 -7.89
N GLY A 154 -25.76 3.90 -8.94
CA GLY A 154 -26.14 4.79 -10.04
C GLY A 154 -24.92 5.35 -10.76
N ASP A 155 -24.75 6.67 -10.73
CA ASP A 155 -23.60 7.37 -11.33
C ASP A 155 -22.48 7.67 -10.29
N GLU A 156 -22.67 7.26 -9.04
CA GLU A 156 -21.70 7.48 -7.96
C GLU A 156 -20.87 6.21 -7.72
N TYR A 157 -19.60 6.38 -7.29
CA TYR A 157 -18.73 5.27 -6.92
C TYR A 157 -17.90 5.63 -5.68
N PHE A 158 -17.75 4.64 -4.79
CA PHE A 158 -17.04 4.77 -3.52
C PHE A 158 -16.05 3.62 -3.43
N THR A 159 -14.78 3.95 -3.14
CA THR A 159 -13.68 2.99 -3.21
C THR A 159 -12.93 2.93 -1.89
N THR A 160 -12.59 1.72 -1.47
CA THR A 160 -11.69 1.43 -0.37
C THR A 160 -10.78 0.25 -0.74
N TYR A 161 -9.92 -0.16 0.20
CA TYR A 161 -9.03 -1.32 0.04
C TYR A 161 -9.25 -2.29 1.19
N THR A 162 -9.03 -3.56 0.94
CA THR A 162 -9.08 -4.59 1.98
C THR A 162 -7.84 -4.56 2.85
N ASP A 163 -8.02 -4.85 4.13
CA ASP A 163 -6.97 -5.07 5.12
C ASP A 163 -6.33 -6.48 4.99
N GLN A 164 -5.47 -6.84 5.95
CA GLN A 164 -4.80 -8.14 6.01
C GLN A 164 -5.75 -9.33 6.19
N LEU A 165 -6.96 -9.09 6.69
CA LEU A 165 -8.02 -10.09 6.85
C LEU A 165 -8.97 -10.13 5.66
N GLY A 166 -8.66 -9.39 4.59
CA GLY A 166 -9.51 -9.27 3.42
C GLY A 166 -10.76 -8.42 3.63
N ASP A 167 -10.88 -7.73 4.78
CA ASP A 167 -12.04 -6.93 5.15
C ASP A 167 -11.94 -5.50 4.60
N ALA A 168 -13.07 -4.96 4.16
CA ALA A 168 -13.18 -3.59 3.67
C ALA A 168 -14.51 -2.96 4.09
N THR A 169 -14.46 -1.77 4.70
CA THR A 169 -15.65 -0.96 4.97
C THR A 169 -15.78 0.13 3.92
N ILE A 170 -16.85 0.11 3.16
CA ILE A 170 -17.17 1.16 2.18
C ILE A 170 -18.16 2.12 2.85
N ILE A 171 -17.83 3.42 2.83
CA ILE A 171 -18.68 4.47 3.40
C ILE A 171 -19.13 5.42 2.29
N TRP A 172 -20.42 5.78 2.30
CA TRP A 172 -20.99 6.75 1.35
C TRP A 172 -21.98 7.71 2.02
N PRO A 173 -22.04 8.98 1.59
CA PRO A 173 -22.88 9.99 2.24
C PRO A 173 -24.35 10.01 1.75
N SER A 174 -24.73 9.15 0.83
CA SER A 174 -26.00 9.21 0.11
C SER A 174 -27.06 8.31 0.72
N ASN A 175 -28.29 8.79 0.82
CA ASN A 175 -29.48 7.99 1.18
C ASN A 175 -30.13 7.35 -0.05
N SER A 176 -29.33 6.90 -0.99
CA SER A 176 -29.81 6.29 -2.24
C SER A 176 -30.41 4.91 -1.99
N SER A 177 -31.34 4.52 -2.85
CA SER A 177 -31.92 3.18 -2.90
C SER A 177 -31.91 2.64 -4.32
N GLY A 178 -31.91 1.33 -4.49
CA GLY A 178 -31.87 0.65 -5.77
C GLY A 178 -30.81 -0.44 -5.83
N ASP A 179 -30.48 -0.87 -7.02
CA ASP A 179 -29.43 -1.88 -7.19
C ASP A 179 -28.05 -1.20 -7.18
N ALA A 180 -27.13 -1.75 -6.40
CA ALA A 180 -25.72 -1.38 -6.36
C ALA A 180 -24.85 -2.54 -6.85
N ILE A 181 -23.67 -2.23 -7.35
CA ILE A 181 -22.68 -3.21 -7.79
C ILE A 181 -21.42 -3.01 -6.97
N ILE A 182 -20.91 -4.09 -6.39
CA ILE A 182 -19.55 -4.13 -5.81
C ILE A 182 -18.62 -4.73 -6.84
N THR A 183 -17.47 -4.12 -7.03
CA THR A 183 -16.39 -4.69 -7.84
C THR A 183 -15.14 -4.88 -6.97
N ALA A 184 -14.42 -5.99 -7.16
CA ALA A 184 -13.12 -6.23 -6.53
C ALA A 184 -12.03 -6.30 -7.59
N PHE A 185 -10.90 -5.62 -7.35
CA PHE A 185 -9.76 -5.57 -8.25
C PHE A 185 -8.43 -5.63 -7.48
N LYS A 186 -7.54 -6.52 -7.91
CA LYS A 186 -6.12 -6.56 -7.52
C LYS A 186 -5.28 -7.08 -8.68
N ASN A 187 -3.97 -6.80 -8.68
CA ASN A 187 -3.09 -7.40 -9.70
C ASN A 187 -3.13 -8.94 -9.61
N ASP A 188 -3.01 -9.61 -10.75
CA ASP A 188 -3.08 -11.06 -10.91
C ASP A 188 -4.40 -11.71 -10.44
N PHE A 189 -5.48 -10.91 -10.33
CA PHE A 189 -6.84 -11.39 -10.13
C PHE A 189 -7.75 -10.98 -11.29
N ARG A 190 -8.75 -11.81 -11.59
CA ARG A 190 -9.83 -11.44 -12.50
C ARG A 190 -10.80 -10.53 -11.78
N LEU A 191 -11.25 -9.47 -12.46
CA LEU A 191 -12.29 -8.60 -11.92
C LEU A 191 -13.52 -9.43 -11.52
N ALA A 192 -13.99 -9.25 -10.30
CA ALA A 192 -15.24 -9.83 -9.81
C ALA A 192 -16.28 -8.75 -9.54
N GLU A 193 -17.55 -9.14 -9.65
CA GLU A 193 -18.69 -8.27 -9.40
C GLU A 193 -19.74 -9.00 -8.55
N ALA A 194 -20.34 -8.29 -7.60
CA ALA A 194 -21.49 -8.74 -6.82
C ALA A 194 -22.58 -7.66 -6.84
N SER A 195 -23.84 -8.07 -6.86
CA SER A 195 -24.98 -7.14 -6.83
C SER A 195 -25.60 -7.09 -5.45
N ILE A 196 -25.93 -5.91 -4.95
CA ILE A 196 -26.61 -5.67 -3.68
C ILE A 196 -27.87 -4.84 -3.92
N ALA A 197 -29.00 -5.28 -3.37
CA ALA A 197 -30.22 -4.50 -3.35
C ALA A 197 -30.24 -3.57 -2.14
N ILE A 198 -30.42 -2.26 -2.38
CA ILE A 198 -30.58 -1.26 -1.31
C ILE A 198 -32.07 -0.90 -1.20
N GLY A 199 -32.74 -1.34 -0.13
CA GLY A 199 -34.17 -1.20 -0.01
C GLY A 199 -34.74 -1.53 1.36
N GLN A 200 -35.96 -2.05 1.42
CA GLN A 200 -36.55 -2.56 2.65
C GLN A 200 -36.03 -3.97 2.95
N VAL A 201 -35.61 -4.19 4.19
CA VAL A 201 -35.16 -5.49 4.71
C VAL A 201 -36.16 -5.96 5.76
N GLU A 202 -36.54 -7.23 5.70
CA GLU A 202 -37.40 -7.86 6.73
C GLU A 202 -36.56 -8.21 7.96
N GLY A 203 -37.17 -8.13 9.16
CA GLY A 203 -36.51 -8.36 10.44
C GLY A 203 -35.70 -7.16 10.96
N PRO A 204 -34.96 -7.33 12.06
CA PRO A 204 -34.05 -6.33 12.58
C PRO A 204 -32.80 -6.22 11.70
N ALA A 205 -32.26 -5.01 11.52
CA ALA A 205 -31.05 -4.76 10.74
C ALA A 205 -30.22 -3.66 11.41
N LEU A 206 -29.17 -4.08 12.12
CA LEU A 206 -28.36 -3.20 12.96
C LEU A 206 -27.12 -2.72 12.18
N TYR A 207 -26.88 -1.41 12.25
CA TYR A 207 -25.75 -0.73 11.61
C TYR A 207 -25.19 0.35 12.51
N LEU A 208 -23.89 0.63 12.37
CA LEU A 208 -23.24 1.73 13.06
C LEU A 208 -23.49 3.05 12.31
N ASP A 209 -23.88 4.10 13.04
CA ASP A 209 -23.86 5.46 12.50
C ASP A 209 -22.48 6.08 12.68
N HIS A 210 -21.64 5.92 11.65
CA HIS A 210 -20.28 6.47 11.65
C HIS A 210 -20.24 7.99 11.81
N THR A 211 -21.30 8.70 11.38
CA THR A 211 -21.32 10.18 11.40
C THR A 211 -21.57 10.73 12.80
N ARG A 212 -22.14 9.92 13.70
CA ARG A 212 -22.41 10.27 15.10
C ARG A 212 -21.50 9.54 16.08
N SER A 213 -20.62 8.66 15.62
CA SER A 213 -19.60 8.05 16.47
C SER A 213 -18.65 9.13 16.98
N THR A 214 -18.31 9.09 18.26
CA THR A 214 -17.45 10.09 18.89
C THR A 214 -16.39 9.46 19.76
N ILE A 215 -15.24 10.12 19.82
CA ILE A 215 -14.12 9.82 20.69
C ILE A 215 -14.03 10.90 21.76
N ASP A 216 -13.85 10.52 23.01
CA ASP A 216 -13.63 11.44 24.13
C ASP A 216 -12.43 10.94 24.94
N ASP A 217 -11.31 11.66 24.85
CA ASP A 217 -10.06 11.44 25.58
C ASP A 217 -9.87 12.41 26.76
N SER A 218 -10.84 13.26 27.06
CA SER A 218 -10.74 14.36 28.03
C SER A 218 -10.38 13.94 29.46
N LEU A 219 -10.60 12.67 29.82
CA LEU A 219 -10.30 12.15 31.15
C LEU A 219 -8.90 11.56 31.30
N TYR A 220 -8.36 10.97 30.23
CA TYR A 220 -7.12 10.19 30.25
C TYR A 220 -6.22 10.46 29.03
N GLY A 221 -6.46 11.53 28.31
CA GLY A 221 -5.71 12.01 27.16
C GLY A 221 -5.47 13.51 27.22
N ASP A 222 -5.14 14.13 26.10
CA ASP A 222 -4.87 15.57 26.01
C ASP A 222 -6.12 16.42 25.67
N GLY A 223 -7.27 15.78 25.45
CA GLY A 223 -8.56 16.43 25.19
C GLY A 223 -8.71 16.92 23.74
N ASN A 224 -8.01 16.32 22.80
CA ASN A 224 -8.06 16.69 21.38
C ASN A 224 -9.12 15.91 20.57
N PHE A 225 -9.81 14.94 21.21
CA PHE A 225 -10.83 14.06 20.61
C PHE A 225 -10.27 13.14 19.52
N GLN A 226 -9.03 12.71 19.66
CA GLN A 226 -8.33 11.80 18.77
C GLN A 226 -7.87 10.55 19.54
N MET A 227 -7.54 9.49 18.80
CA MET A 227 -6.87 8.32 19.36
C MET A 227 -5.36 8.50 19.23
N ASN A 228 -4.67 8.66 20.35
CA ASN A 228 -3.22 8.89 20.38
C ASN A 228 -2.50 7.80 21.17
N PRO A 229 -1.22 7.55 20.88
CA PRO A 229 -0.40 6.59 21.63
C PRO A 229 -0.38 6.88 23.14
N GLY A 230 -0.54 5.84 23.95
CA GLY A 230 -0.48 5.92 25.40
C GLY A 230 -1.70 6.49 26.09
N GLU A 231 -2.77 6.82 25.37
CA GLU A 231 -4.00 7.39 25.93
C GLU A 231 -5.08 6.33 26.15
N ALA A 232 -6.04 6.67 27.02
CA ALA A 232 -7.30 5.94 27.11
C ALA A 232 -8.43 6.84 26.64
N VAL A 233 -9.32 6.28 25.81
CA VAL A 233 -10.41 7.00 25.19
C VAL A 233 -11.75 6.33 25.46
N SER A 234 -12.78 7.15 25.57
CA SER A 234 -14.18 6.70 25.56
C SER A 234 -14.73 6.79 24.15
N LEU A 235 -15.19 5.66 23.61
CA LEU A 235 -15.75 5.55 22.27
C LEU A 235 -17.26 5.40 22.37
N THR A 236 -18.01 6.37 21.86
CA THR A 236 -19.48 6.31 21.78
C THR A 236 -19.89 5.89 20.38
N LEU A 237 -20.58 4.76 20.30
CA LEU A 237 -21.01 4.12 19.05
C LEU A 237 -22.54 4.06 18.97
N PRO A 238 -23.18 4.91 18.15
CA PRO A 238 -24.62 4.85 17.93
C PRO A 238 -24.96 3.69 16.99
N ILE A 239 -25.75 2.72 17.48
CA ILE A 239 -26.25 1.60 16.69
C ILE A 239 -27.69 1.91 16.26
N LEU A 240 -27.94 1.89 14.96
CA LEU A 240 -29.27 2.10 14.37
C LEU A 240 -29.86 0.77 13.92
N ASN A 241 -31.17 0.62 14.16
CA ASN A 241 -31.94 -0.45 13.58
C ASN A 241 -32.74 0.07 12.36
N PHE A 242 -32.23 -0.20 11.16
CA PHE A 242 -32.90 0.14 9.90
C PHE A 242 -33.91 -0.92 9.46
N GLY A 243 -34.02 -2.03 10.19
CA GLY A 243 -34.95 -3.12 9.88
C GLY A 243 -36.41 -2.78 10.17
N SER A 244 -37.31 -3.64 9.69
CA SER A 244 -38.74 -3.50 9.88
C SER A 244 -39.27 -3.96 11.24
N GLU A 245 -38.42 -4.67 12.00
CA GLU A 245 -38.76 -5.23 13.33
C GLU A 245 -37.77 -4.75 14.42
N ASP A 246 -38.21 -4.82 15.67
CA ASP A 246 -37.38 -4.49 16.83
C ASP A 246 -36.32 -5.59 17.05
N ALA A 247 -35.10 -5.20 17.38
CA ALA A 247 -34.07 -6.10 17.86
C ALA A 247 -34.12 -6.25 19.39
N HIS A 248 -34.11 -7.47 19.92
CA HIS A 248 -34.29 -7.72 21.34
C HIS A 248 -33.19 -8.56 21.99
N GLY A 249 -32.81 -8.20 23.22
CA GLY A 249 -31.87 -8.97 24.05
C GLY A 249 -30.48 -9.04 23.45
N LEU A 250 -29.94 -7.87 23.15
CA LEU A 250 -28.70 -7.71 22.43
C LEU A 250 -27.50 -7.85 23.36
N ASN A 251 -26.59 -8.74 22.99
CA ASN A 251 -25.21 -8.75 23.51
C ASN A 251 -24.32 -8.07 22.48
N ILE A 252 -23.71 -6.98 22.87
CA ILE A 252 -22.87 -6.12 22.02
C ILE A 252 -21.45 -6.22 22.54
N GLU A 253 -20.54 -6.79 21.77
CA GLU A 253 -19.14 -6.97 22.11
C GLU A 253 -18.27 -6.15 21.17
N LEU A 254 -17.35 -5.33 21.71
CA LEU A 254 -16.30 -4.67 20.95
C LEU A 254 -15.05 -5.54 21.02
N VAL A 255 -14.48 -5.89 19.89
CA VAL A 255 -13.27 -6.71 19.77
C VAL A 255 -12.23 -6.02 18.88
N SER A 256 -10.97 -6.38 19.09
CA SER A 256 -9.84 -6.04 18.23
C SER A 256 -8.81 -7.15 18.31
N GLU A 257 -8.14 -7.45 17.21
CA GLU A 257 -6.99 -8.36 17.17
C GLU A 257 -5.64 -7.61 17.31
N ASN A 258 -5.68 -6.27 17.30
CA ASN A 258 -4.49 -5.45 17.47
C ASN A 258 -3.97 -5.54 18.92
N VAL A 259 -2.73 -6.01 19.08
CA VAL A 259 -2.08 -6.21 20.39
C VAL A 259 -1.77 -4.90 21.13
N ASN A 260 -1.82 -3.77 20.43
CA ASN A 260 -1.59 -2.43 20.96
C ASN A 260 -2.84 -1.79 21.58
N ILE A 261 -3.99 -2.50 21.59
CA ILE A 261 -5.26 -2.03 22.16
C ILE A 261 -5.67 -2.92 23.33
N ASN A 262 -6.14 -2.30 24.38
CA ASN A 262 -6.82 -2.96 25.47
C ASN A 262 -8.22 -2.38 25.66
N ILE A 263 -9.27 -3.19 25.52
CA ILE A 263 -10.68 -2.79 25.69
C ILE A 263 -11.10 -3.15 27.10
N GLU A 264 -11.46 -2.14 27.92
CA GLU A 264 -11.75 -2.33 29.35
C GLU A 264 -13.13 -2.95 29.59
N ASN A 265 -14.17 -2.51 28.86
CA ASN A 265 -15.53 -3.02 28.95
C ASN A 265 -15.98 -3.62 27.62
N GLN A 266 -15.50 -4.82 27.33
CA GLN A 266 -15.69 -5.48 26.03
C GLN A 266 -17.16 -5.77 25.71
N MET A 267 -18.06 -5.91 26.67
CA MET A 267 -19.43 -6.36 26.46
C MET A 267 -20.46 -5.45 27.12
N VAL A 268 -21.48 -5.09 26.36
CA VAL A 268 -22.67 -4.35 26.81
C VAL A 268 -23.92 -5.14 26.46
N TRP A 269 -24.84 -5.27 27.43
CA TRP A 269 -26.15 -5.85 27.19
C TRP A 269 -27.20 -4.76 27.03
N LEU A 270 -28.08 -4.91 26.03
CA LEU A 270 -29.16 -4.01 25.74
C LEU A 270 -30.52 -4.74 25.63
N GLU A 271 -31.60 -4.21 26.21
CA GLU A 271 -32.90 -4.87 26.15
C GLU A 271 -33.47 -4.89 24.74
N SER A 272 -33.43 -3.75 24.03
CA SER A 272 -33.89 -3.67 22.64
C SER A 272 -33.40 -2.41 21.93
N ILE A 273 -33.37 -2.45 20.60
CA ILE A 273 -33.33 -1.30 19.70
C ILE A 273 -34.57 -1.40 18.79
N ASN A 274 -35.52 -0.45 18.97
CA ASN A 274 -36.75 -0.48 18.17
C ASN A 274 -36.47 -0.22 16.71
N SER A 275 -37.35 -0.72 15.83
CA SER A 275 -37.30 -0.42 14.39
C SER A 275 -37.24 1.11 14.17
N ASN A 276 -36.36 1.53 13.25
CA ASN A 276 -36.07 2.94 12.92
C ASN A 276 -35.63 3.80 14.11
N SER A 277 -35.04 3.23 15.15
CA SER A 277 -34.45 3.95 16.27
C SER A 277 -32.97 3.60 16.49
N SER A 278 -32.31 4.34 17.37
CA SER A 278 -30.89 4.13 17.69
C SER A 278 -30.64 4.18 19.18
N GLU A 279 -29.61 3.45 19.62
CA GLU A 279 -29.07 3.50 20.98
C GLU A 279 -27.58 3.79 20.93
N GLU A 280 -27.07 4.56 21.88
CA GLU A 280 -25.67 4.90 22.01
C GLU A 280 -24.97 3.93 22.96
N ILE A 281 -23.92 3.26 22.46
CA ILE A 281 -23.14 2.29 23.23
C ILE A 281 -21.76 2.89 23.53
N LEU A 282 -21.38 2.82 24.81
CA LEU A 282 -20.12 3.37 25.28
C LEU A 282 -19.12 2.25 25.57
N PHE A 283 -17.95 2.36 24.96
CA PHE A 283 -16.80 1.54 25.27
C PHE A 283 -15.64 2.41 25.77
N THR A 284 -14.73 1.81 26.52
CA THR A 284 -13.47 2.42 26.95
C THR A 284 -12.34 1.54 26.50
N LEU A 285 -11.36 2.13 25.84
CA LEU A 285 -10.17 1.44 25.37
C LEU A 285 -8.92 2.27 25.67
N SER A 286 -7.77 1.59 25.80
CA SER A 286 -6.47 2.23 25.96
C SER A 286 -5.52 1.76 24.86
N LEU A 287 -4.70 2.70 24.37
CA LEU A 287 -3.74 2.50 23.32
C LEU A 287 -2.32 2.39 23.89
N SER A 288 -1.53 1.48 23.35
CA SER A 288 -0.12 1.33 23.68
C SER A 288 0.69 2.56 23.20
N ASN A 289 1.79 2.88 23.90
CA ASN A 289 2.74 3.89 23.41
C ASN A 289 3.47 3.47 22.12
N ALA A 290 3.46 2.17 21.78
CA ALA A 290 4.12 1.65 20.58
C ALA A 290 3.28 1.84 19.30
N ILE A 291 2.00 2.18 19.43
CA ILE A 291 1.11 2.38 18.28
C ILE A 291 1.56 3.61 17.46
N TYR A 292 1.46 3.53 16.13
CA TYR A 292 1.93 4.58 15.23
C TYR A 292 0.80 5.18 14.39
N GLU A 293 1.07 6.30 13.73
CA GLU A 293 0.08 6.96 12.88
C GLU A 293 -0.34 6.09 11.71
N GLY A 294 -1.66 5.94 11.57
CA GLY A 294 -2.26 5.12 10.52
C GLY A 294 -2.24 3.62 10.80
N GLU A 295 -1.79 3.18 11.99
CA GLU A 295 -1.92 1.77 12.39
C GLU A 295 -3.40 1.39 12.47
N GLU A 296 -3.75 0.28 11.84
CA GLU A 296 -5.10 -0.25 11.84
C GLU A 296 -5.46 -0.85 13.20
N LEU A 297 -6.59 -0.42 13.76
CA LEU A 297 -7.02 -0.86 15.08
C LEU A 297 -7.89 -2.12 15.04
N ASP A 298 -8.35 -2.55 13.87
CA ASP A 298 -9.24 -3.70 13.66
C ASP A 298 -10.38 -3.80 14.70
N LEU A 299 -11.04 -2.67 14.94
CA LEU A 299 -12.17 -2.60 15.87
C LEU A 299 -13.43 -3.11 15.19
N LYS A 300 -14.07 -4.13 15.80
CA LYS A 300 -15.33 -4.73 15.29
C LYS A 300 -16.35 -4.85 16.41
N LEU A 301 -17.61 -4.50 16.11
CA LEU A 301 -18.76 -4.82 16.95
C LEU A 301 -19.32 -6.18 16.54
N LYS A 302 -19.36 -7.13 17.50
CA LYS A 302 -20.07 -8.38 17.36
C LYS A 302 -21.36 -8.29 18.14
N ILE A 303 -22.50 -8.32 17.45
CA ILE A 303 -23.81 -8.20 18.08
C ILE A 303 -24.55 -9.51 17.87
N SER A 304 -25.19 -10.00 18.92
CA SER A 304 -26.13 -11.14 18.84
C SER A 304 -27.41 -10.81 19.58
N ASP A 305 -28.54 -11.36 19.10
CA ASP A 305 -29.85 -11.21 19.73
C ASP A 305 -30.38 -12.52 20.33
N TYR A 306 -31.58 -12.47 20.93
CA TYR A 306 -32.23 -13.67 21.46
C TYR A 306 -32.70 -14.67 20.40
N ALA A 307 -32.91 -14.21 19.16
CA ALA A 307 -33.31 -15.09 18.07
C ALA A 307 -32.14 -15.88 17.48
N GLY A 308 -30.90 -15.49 17.80
CA GLY A 308 -29.68 -16.07 17.28
C GLY A 308 -29.20 -15.40 15.98
N GLU A 309 -29.70 -14.23 15.68
CA GLU A 309 -29.18 -13.38 14.61
C GLU A 309 -27.85 -12.77 15.04
N PHE A 310 -26.95 -12.54 14.06
CA PHE A 310 -25.62 -11.99 14.29
C PHE A 310 -25.34 -10.85 13.31
N TRP A 311 -24.72 -9.78 13.85
CA TRP A 311 -24.17 -8.67 13.07
C TRP A 311 -22.69 -8.50 13.44
N ASN A 312 -21.85 -8.42 12.43
CA ASN A 312 -20.46 -7.99 12.55
C ASN A 312 -20.35 -6.64 11.87
N ILE A 313 -19.92 -5.63 12.60
CA ILE A 313 -19.89 -4.25 12.12
C ILE A 313 -18.51 -3.69 12.37
N SER A 314 -17.80 -3.29 11.32
CA SER A 314 -16.51 -2.64 11.45
C SER A 314 -16.65 -1.24 12.06
N VAL A 315 -15.70 -0.87 12.92
CA VAL A 315 -15.64 0.44 13.56
C VAL A 315 -14.39 1.16 13.02
N PRO A 316 -14.51 1.89 11.90
CA PRO A 316 -13.40 2.62 11.33
C PRO A 316 -12.81 3.58 12.36
N SER A 317 -11.52 3.49 12.55
CA SER A 317 -10.80 4.29 13.54
C SER A 317 -9.42 4.65 12.98
N TYR A 318 -8.88 5.77 13.43
CA TYR A 318 -7.60 6.27 12.96
C TYR A 318 -6.75 6.71 14.16
N VAL A 319 -5.50 6.26 14.16
CA VAL A 319 -4.48 6.67 15.14
C VAL A 319 -3.76 7.90 14.64
N TYR A 320 -3.70 8.92 15.48
CA TYR A 320 -2.88 10.12 15.28
C TYR A 320 -1.62 9.99 16.15
N GLY A 321 -0.50 9.69 15.55
CA GLY A 321 0.72 9.34 16.27
C GLY A 321 2.00 9.78 15.57
N PRO A 322 3.16 9.37 16.07
CA PRO A 322 4.41 9.52 15.36
C PRO A 322 4.49 8.55 14.17
N LYS A 323 5.21 8.97 13.10
CA LYS A 323 5.54 8.11 11.96
C LYS A 323 6.91 8.48 11.43
N LEU A 324 7.87 7.58 11.59
CA LEU A 324 9.25 7.81 11.17
C LEU A 324 9.47 7.27 9.76
N GLU A 325 10.01 8.11 8.88
CA GLU A 325 10.36 7.76 7.50
C GLU A 325 11.82 8.12 7.22
N PHE A 326 12.56 7.20 6.62
CA PHE A 326 13.91 7.49 6.10
C PHE A 326 13.79 8.35 4.83
N SER A 327 14.42 9.54 4.83
CA SER A 327 14.34 10.51 3.74
C SER A 327 15.58 10.52 2.85
N GLY A 328 16.71 9.99 3.35
CA GLY A 328 17.95 9.96 2.59
C GLY A 328 19.19 9.94 3.48
N TYR A 329 20.34 10.06 2.85
CA TYR A 329 21.64 10.12 3.53
C TYR A 329 22.57 11.10 2.86
N GLU A 330 23.52 11.61 3.61
CA GLU A 330 24.64 12.42 3.11
C GLU A 330 25.95 11.79 3.54
N VAL A 331 26.97 11.86 2.69
CA VAL A 331 28.34 11.43 3.00
C VAL A 331 29.17 12.69 3.32
N GLU A 332 30.00 12.62 4.33
CA GLU A 332 30.84 13.75 4.75
C GLU A 332 31.56 14.42 3.58
N ASN A 333 31.56 15.75 3.55
CA ASN A 333 32.12 16.60 2.48
C ASN A 333 31.46 16.43 1.09
N ASN A 334 30.19 16.00 1.01
CA ASN A 334 29.48 15.70 -0.25
C ASN A 334 30.21 14.71 -1.16
N LEU A 335 30.89 13.74 -0.55
CA LEU A 335 31.53 12.64 -1.23
C LEU A 335 30.55 11.48 -1.48
N THR A 336 30.98 10.51 -2.26
CA THR A 336 30.30 9.22 -2.41
C THR A 336 30.90 8.19 -1.47
N LEU A 337 30.15 7.16 -1.09
CA LEU A 337 30.72 5.99 -0.42
C LEU A 337 31.63 5.25 -1.40
N GLU A 338 32.89 5.05 -1.03
CA GLU A 338 33.87 4.38 -1.88
C GLU A 338 34.14 2.95 -1.41
N PRO A 339 34.37 1.97 -2.33
CA PRO A 339 34.73 0.61 -1.98
C PRO A 339 35.94 0.54 -1.06
N GLY A 340 35.82 -0.11 0.10
CA GLY A 340 36.90 -0.32 1.07
C GLY A 340 37.28 0.90 1.90
N VAL A 341 36.62 2.04 1.74
CA VAL A 341 36.91 3.30 2.47
C VAL A 341 35.93 3.48 3.62
N GLU A 342 36.48 3.82 4.79
CA GLU A 342 35.65 4.27 5.93
C GLU A 342 35.10 5.67 5.66
N SER A 343 33.79 5.83 5.74
CA SER A 343 33.12 7.09 5.48
C SER A 343 32.15 7.43 6.61
N THR A 344 32.17 8.68 7.03
CA THR A 344 31.14 9.22 7.93
C THR A 344 29.91 9.55 7.11
N ILE A 345 28.74 9.11 7.59
CA ILE A 345 27.45 9.39 6.98
C ILE A 345 26.51 10.08 7.97
N ASP A 346 25.64 10.88 7.42
CA ASP A 346 24.50 11.47 8.09
C ASP A 346 23.23 10.88 7.51
N LEU A 347 22.32 10.39 8.36
CA LEU A 347 21.02 9.87 7.95
C LEU A 347 19.95 10.91 8.19
N LEU A 348 19.10 11.11 7.20
CA LEU A 348 17.98 12.04 7.24
C LEU A 348 16.69 11.27 7.49
N PHE A 349 15.99 11.64 8.57
CA PHE A 349 14.70 11.08 8.92
C PHE A 349 13.64 12.18 8.96
N HIS A 350 12.43 11.83 8.57
CA HIS A 350 11.26 12.70 8.58
C HIS A 350 10.20 12.09 9.49
N ASN A 351 9.67 12.88 10.40
CA ASN A 351 8.46 12.50 11.13
C ASN A 351 7.24 12.94 10.33
N SER A 352 6.68 12.04 9.52
CA SER A 352 5.48 12.32 8.71
C SER A 352 4.18 12.18 9.51
N GLY A 353 4.25 11.79 10.78
CA GLY A 353 3.13 11.68 11.69
C GLY A 353 2.68 13.02 12.28
N SER A 354 1.57 12.99 13.01
CA SER A 354 0.94 14.15 13.64
C SER A 354 1.45 14.46 15.06
N ARG A 355 2.28 13.58 15.63
CA ARG A 355 2.85 13.70 16.97
C ARG A 355 4.38 13.76 16.92
N GLU A 356 4.98 14.43 17.91
CA GLU A 356 6.42 14.46 18.07
C GLU A 356 7.00 13.10 18.49
N ILE A 357 8.27 12.89 18.15
CA ILE A 357 9.07 11.75 18.58
C ILE A 357 10.12 12.29 19.57
N ASP A 358 10.00 11.93 20.83
CA ASP A 358 10.91 12.38 21.88
C ASP A 358 12.08 11.40 22.07
N GLY A 359 13.29 11.91 22.02
CA GLY A 359 14.49 11.14 22.32
C GLY A 359 14.68 9.93 21.41
N LEU A 360 14.48 10.10 20.10
CA LEU A 360 14.69 9.06 19.11
C LEU A 360 16.14 8.58 19.13
N LEU A 361 16.31 7.28 19.28
CA LEU A 361 17.58 6.56 19.11
C LEU A 361 17.48 5.67 17.90
N ILE A 362 18.50 5.67 17.05
CA ILE A 362 18.58 4.82 15.85
C ILE A 362 19.81 3.93 15.95
N GLU A 363 19.64 2.65 15.67
CA GLU A 363 20.71 1.66 15.58
C GLU A 363 20.67 1.00 14.20
N LEU A 364 21.83 0.90 13.54
CA LEU A 364 21.98 0.27 12.25
C LEU A 364 22.56 -1.14 12.38
N ASP A 365 22.03 -2.03 11.54
CA ASP A 365 22.54 -3.38 11.33
C ASP A 365 22.84 -3.65 9.85
N ALA A 366 23.96 -4.28 9.54
CA ALA A 366 24.28 -4.72 8.20
C ALA A 366 23.47 -5.99 7.85
N LEU A 367 22.77 -5.98 6.72
CA LEU A 367 21.98 -7.13 6.24
C LEU A 367 22.82 -8.22 5.57
N ASN A 368 24.04 -7.88 5.15
CA ASN A 368 24.95 -8.77 4.45
C ASN A 368 26.40 -8.36 4.68
N ASP A 369 27.35 -9.14 4.16
CA ASP A 369 28.79 -8.90 4.30
C ASP A 369 29.36 -7.80 3.38
N PHE A 370 28.50 -7.08 2.63
CA PHE A 370 28.96 -6.02 1.71
C PHE A 370 29.28 -4.68 2.38
N VAL A 371 28.87 -4.51 3.62
CA VAL A 371 29.13 -3.30 4.41
C VAL A 371 29.41 -3.66 5.86
N GLN A 372 30.33 -2.95 6.47
CA GLN A 372 30.60 -2.98 7.91
C GLN A 372 30.16 -1.66 8.53
N ILE A 373 29.46 -1.73 9.65
CA ILE A 373 29.17 -0.59 10.51
C ILE A 373 30.30 -0.51 11.52
N ILE A 374 31.12 0.53 11.41
CA ILE A 374 32.31 0.74 12.28
C ILE A 374 31.89 1.44 13.54
N GLU A 375 30.99 2.43 13.42
CA GLU A 375 30.50 3.20 14.56
C GLU A 375 29.03 3.59 14.30
N ASN A 376 28.16 3.30 15.29
CA ASN A 376 26.79 3.79 15.35
C ASN A 376 26.70 5.09 16.16
N ASN A 377 25.76 5.96 15.84
CA ASN A 377 25.45 7.10 16.68
C ASN A 377 24.36 6.72 17.70
N TYR A 378 24.67 6.85 18.99
CA TYR A 378 23.74 6.60 20.08
C TYR A 378 23.21 7.90 20.74
N SER A 379 23.32 9.04 20.04
CA SER A 379 22.74 10.30 20.52
C SER A 379 21.25 10.35 20.22
N SER A 380 20.45 10.66 21.23
CA SER A 380 19.01 10.85 21.05
C SER A 380 18.70 12.21 20.45
N VAL A 381 17.68 12.26 19.60
CA VAL A 381 17.18 13.49 18.96
C VAL A 381 15.65 13.56 19.07
N ASP A 382 15.13 14.78 19.19
CA ASP A 382 13.69 15.04 19.19
C ASP A 382 13.29 15.47 17.76
N ILE A 383 12.13 15.00 17.30
CA ILE A 383 11.59 15.36 15.98
C ILE A 383 10.14 15.80 16.13
N ALA A 384 9.86 17.08 15.89
CA ALA A 384 8.48 17.54 15.87
C ALA A 384 7.69 16.96 14.69
N ALA A 385 6.37 16.96 14.81
CA ALA A 385 5.48 16.53 13.73
C ALA A 385 5.74 17.34 12.43
N GLY A 386 5.92 16.62 11.31
CA GLY A 386 6.21 17.23 10.01
C GLY A 386 7.64 17.74 9.82
N GLU A 387 8.54 17.55 10.78
CA GLU A 387 9.93 18.00 10.67
C GLU A 387 10.90 16.89 10.27
N GLN A 388 12.07 17.31 9.80
CA GLN A 388 13.19 16.42 9.49
C GLN A 388 14.32 16.59 10.52
N VAL A 389 15.05 15.52 10.75
CA VAL A 389 16.25 15.49 11.59
C VAL A 389 17.40 14.81 10.88
N VAL A 390 18.61 15.20 11.25
CA VAL A 390 19.85 14.57 10.80
C VAL A 390 20.46 13.80 11.95
N VAL A 391 20.66 12.49 11.77
CA VAL A 391 21.39 11.62 12.68
C VAL A 391 22.81 11.46 12.15
N SER A 392 23.76 12.16 12.76
CA SER A 392 25.11 12.33 12.27
C SER A 392 26.12 11.38 12.93
N SER A 393 27.33 11.33 12.35
CA SER A 393 28.49 10.63 12.92
C SER A 393 28.41 9.11 12.94
N ILE A 394 27.71 8.54 11.97
CA ILE A 394 27.71 7.10 11.72
C ILE A 394 28.87 6.78 10.77
N ILE A 395 29.69 5.76 11.10
CA ILE A 395 30.81 5.36 10.25
C ILE A 395 30.52 4.00 9.64
N VAL A 396 30.50 3.97 8.31
CA VAL A 396 30.31 2.75 7.51
C VAL A 396 31.50 2.48 6.60
N LYS A 397 31.71 1.22 6.26
CA LYS A 397 32.77 0.78 5.35
C LYS A 397 32.25 -0.27 4.38
N PRO A 398 31.99 0.07 3.13
CA PRO A 398 31.74 -0.93 2.09
C PRO A 398 32.96 -1.84 1.90
N VAL A 399 32.77 -3.09 1.53
CA VAL A 399 33.89 -3.98 1.23
C VAL A 399 34.66 -3.52 -0.01
N SER A 400 35.97 -3.81 -0.04
CA SER A 400 36.86 -3.31 -1.11
C SER A 400 36.61 -3.93 -2.48
N HIS A 401 35.86 -5.01 -2.55
CA HIS A 401 35.55 -5.72 -3.82
C HIS A 401 34.15 -5.47 -4.33
N ILE A 402 33.36 -4.59 -3.68
CA ILE A 402 32.06 -4.17 -4.21
C ILE A 402 32.27 -3.28 -5.45
N ILE A 403 31.42 -3.47 -6.43
CA ILE A 403 31.53 -2.74 -7.71
C ILE A 403 30.90 -1.34 -7.56
N ASN A 404 31.52 -0.34 -8.20
CA ASN A 404 30.98 1.02 -8.27
C ASN A 404 29.57 1.03 -8.87
N GLY A 405 28.67 1.78 -8.22
CA GLY A 405 27.26 1.85 -8.57
C GLY A 405 26.39 0.74 -7.97
N SER A 406 26.97 -0.15 -7.15
CA SER A 406 26.21 -1.13 -6.37
C SER A 406 25.45 -0.46 -5.24
N THR A 407 24.37 -1.10 -4.79
CA THR A 407 23.58 -0.68 -3.65
C THR A 407 23.86 -1.58 -2.45
N ILE A 408 24.06 -1.00 -1.27
CA ILE A 408 24.10 -1.70 0.01
C ILE A 408 22.81 -1.45 0.76
N SER A 409 22.32 -2.46 1.46
CA SER A 409 21.10 -2.36 2.28
C SER A 409 21.44 -2.55 3.75
N LEU A 410 20.87 -1.69 4.58
CA LEU A 410 21.00 -1.73 6.03
C LEU A 410 19.61 -1.80 6.66
N LYS A 411 19.49 -2.47 7.79
CA LYS A 411 18.35 -2.37 8.67
C LYS A 411 18.60 -1.26 9.67
N TYR A 412 17.59 -0.43 9.95
CA TYR A 412 17.63 0.45 11.11
C TYR A 412 16.52 0.07 12.08
N SER A 413 16.89 0.02 13.35
CA SER A 413 15.95 -0.12 14.46
C SER A 413 15.87 1.20 15.19
N PHE A 414 14.71 1.58 15.66
CA PHE A 414 14.53 2.83 16.38
C PHE A 414 13.70 2.65 17.65
N THR A 415 14.03 3.47 18.66
CA THR A 415 13.28 3.56 19.92
C THR A 415 13.20 5.02 20.36
N SER A 416 12.16 5.37 21.09
CA SER A 416 11.97 6.71 21.66
C SER A 416 11.67 6.65 23.16
N ILE A 417 11.80 7.78 23.86
CA ILE A 417 11.54 7.87 25.31
C ILE A 417 10.07 7.56 25.64
N ASN A 418 9.16 7.98 24.77
CA ASN A 418 7.72 7.75 24.93
C ASN A 418 7.24 6.37 24.46
N GLY A 419 8.16 5.48 24.06
CA GLY A 419 7.87 4.07 23.75
C GLY A 419 7.55 3.77 22.29
N PHE A 420 7.55 4.77 21.40
CA PHE A 420 7.47 4.54 19.96
C PHE A 420 8.74 3.82 19.49
N SER A 421 8.58 2.71 18.78
CA SER A 421 9.70 1.87 18.35
C SER A 421 9.32 1.06 17.11
N GLY A 422 10.30 0.68 16.33
CA GLY A 422 10.13 -0.14 15.15
C GLY A 422 11.44 -0.46 14.45
N GLU A 423 11.33 -1.05 13.27
CA GLU A 423 12.45 -1.33 12.37
C GLU A 423 12.03 -1.15 10.93
N ASP A 424 12.96 -0.73 10.07
CA ASP A 424 12.77 -0.62 8.64
C ASP A 424 14.13 -0.70 7.94
N TYR A 425 14.15 -0.56 6.62
CA TYR A 425 15.33 -0.74 5.79
C TYR A 425 15.69 0.53 5.04
N LEU A 426 16.98 0.73 4.83
CA LEU A 426 17.49 1.80 3.99
C LEU A 426 18.52 1.26 2.99
N THR A 427 18.69 1.96 1.89
CA THR A 427 19.65 1.62 0.87
C THR A 427 20.57 2.80 0.55
N MET A 428 21.85 2.51 0.28
CA MET A 428 22.84 3.50 -0.09
C MET A 428 23.65 3.01 -1.30
N SER A 429 24.02 3.94 -2.19
CA SER A 429 24.86 3.64 -3.36
C SER A 429 26.35 3.73 -2.99
N VAL A 430 27.15 2.82 -3.52
CA VAL A 430 28.60 2.76 -3.33
C VAL A 430 29.32 3.07 -4.63
N GLY A 431 30.23 4.04 -4.59
CA GLY A 431 31.01 4.49 -5.73
C GLY A 431 30.21 5.28 -6.77
N THR A 432 30.93 5.90 -7.65
CA THR A 432 30.36 6.53 -8.85
C THR A 432 30.62 5.62 -10.04
N ARG A 433 29.59 5.29 -10.76
CA ARG A 433 29.67 4.42 -11.91
C ARG A 433 30.16 5.16 -13.13
N ASP A 434 31.12 4.60 -13.82
CA ASP A 434 31.57 5.02 -15.13
C ASP A 434 30.85 4.24 -16.25
N GLU A 435 30.86 4.76 -17.48
CA GLU A 435 30.22 4.14 -18.65
C GLU A 435 30.76 2.72 -18.97
N GLU A 436 31.98 2.44 -18.52
CA GLU A 436 32.67 1.15 -18.75
C GLU A 436 32.52 0.18 -17.59
N ASP A 437 31.96 0.64 -16.44
CA ASP A 437 31.76 -0.22 -15.27
C ASP A 437 30.65 -1.25 -15.52
N PRO A 438 30.82 -2.50 -15.04
CA PRO A 438 29.77 -3.50 -15.11
C PRO A 438 28.52 -3.06 -14.33
N MET A 439 27.35 -3.52 -14.79
CA MET A 439 26.09 -3.34 -14.07
C MET A 439 25.96 -4.41 -13.00
N GLY A 440 25.94 -4.04 -11.75
CA GLY A 440 25.69 -5.02 -10.70
C GLY A 440 26.29 -4.63 -9.36
N PRO A 441 26.15 -5.48 -8.35
CA PRO A 441 25.25 -6.63 -8.36
C PRO A 441 23.79 -6.20 -8.27
N ASP A 442 22.89 -7.00 -8.86
CA ASP A 442 21.48 -6.93 -8.56
C ASP A 442 21.19 -7.55 -7.16
N GLU A 443 19.96 -7.56 -6.72
CA GLU A 443 19.57 -8.16 -5.42
C GLU A 443 19.91 -9.66 -5.29
N TYR A 444 20.20 -10.33 -6.41
CA TYR A 444 20.60 -11.74 -6.48
C TYR A 444 22.12 -11.92 -6.65
N GLY A 445 22.90 -10.84 -6.71
CA GLY A 445 24.36 -10.86 -6.81
C GLY A 445 24.90 -11.07 -8.24
N TYR A 446 24.09 -10.82 -9.28
CA TYR A 446 24.55 -10.85 -10.67
C TYR A 446 25.10 -9.50 -11.12
N TYR A 447 26.12 -9.58 -12.00
CA TYR A 447 26.82 -8.42 -12.58
C TYR A 447 26.56 -8.31 -14.07
#